data_ada7949c8ca9d33880ebef89a8565772
#
_entry.id   ada7949c8ca9d33880ebef89a8565772
#
_cell.length_a   1.000
_cell.length_b   1.000
_cell.length_c   1.000
_cell.angle_alpha   90.00
_cell.angle_beta   90.00
_cell.angle_gamma   90.00
#
_symmetry.space_group_name_H-M   'P 1'
#
loop_
_entity.id
_entity.type
_entity.pdbx_description
1 polymer ?
#
loop_
_entity_poly.entity_id
_entity_poly.type
_entity_poly.pdbx_seq_one_letter_code
_entity_poly.pdbx_strand_id
1 'polypeptide(L)'
;MRRITLRKILICFLAIILIANPLFACDDTLVMLLTAKNPTSEFSKSIRTFMNSLTVLGTSLKYNPKDSYDPEIESMLSAWMEFSKKYMTNPPEEAKNDRHWVEKMNDTAKKIGEIRKLVNGKEFLKAHNGVLELSNTIGSFFEAVGISDEKQVFITVSADLNDLQRLVENKLYKDSKGKLANIQKDLDNFKKYTSEEDISSASNTAKLIDSVYQALDNNDPPEKIDIIVSKLRTSFEELRSRILMQEWFSEENSQKDGI
;
A
#
# COMPACT_ATOMS: atom_id res chain seq x y z
N MET A 1 33.50 27.81 19.43
CA MET A 1 32.06 27.61 19.76
C MET A 1 31.07 27.47 18.59
N ARG A 2 31.46 27.63 17.30
CA ARG A 2 30.54 27.59 16.15
C ARG A 2 30.27 26.18 15.52
N ARG A 3 31.08 25.17 15.84
CA ARG A 3 30.92 23.81 15.20
C ARG A 3 29.84 22.93 15.83
N ILE A 4 29.39 23.23 17.05
CA ILE A 4 28.38 22.41 17.75
C ILE A 4 26.97 22.74 17.29
N THR A 5 26.72 23.99 16.88
CA THR A 5 25.41 24.44 16.38
C THR A 5 25.06 23.86 15.00
N LEU A 6 26.05 23.75 14.11
CA LEU A 6 25.85 23.23 12.76
C LEU A 6 25.48 21.72 12.76
N ARG A 7 26.12 20.93 13.64
CA ARG A 7 25.81 19.50 13.82
C ARG A 7 24.40 19.27 14.39
N LYS A 8 23.96 20.09 15.33
CA LYS A 8 22.61 20.02 15.92
C LYS A 8 21.53 20.40 14.88
N ILE A 9 21.79 21.41 14.05
CA ILE A 9 20.90 21.83 12.98
C ILE A 9 20.82 20.74 11.88
N LEU A 10 21.95 20.11 11.53
CA LEU A 10 21.99 19.03 10.56
C LEU A 10 21.23 17.78 11.05
N ILE A 11 21.36 17.44 12.34
CA ILE A 11 20.64 16.31 12.96
C ILE A 11 19.13 16.61 13.04
N CYS A 12 18.73 17.85 13.38
CA CYS A 12 17.32 18.24 13.35
C CYS A 12 16.76 18.25 11.93
N PHE A 13 17.52 18.67 10.91
CA PHE A 13 17.10 18.61 9.51
C PHE A 13 16.98 17.17 9.01
N LEU A 14 17.92 16.28 9.39
CA LEU A 14 17.82 14.85 9.07
C LEU A 14 16.63 14.18 9.79
N ALA A 15 16.35 14.55 11.04
CA ALA A 15 15.20 14.07 11.78
C ALA A 15 13.87 14.55 11.18
N ILE A 16 13.81 15.81 10.70
CA ILE A 16 12.64 16.36 10.01
C ILE A 16 12.41 15.67 8.66
N ILE A 17 13.46 15.33 7.91
CA ILE A 17 13.36 14.57 6.65
C ILE A 17 12.92 13.13 6.92
N LEU A 18 13.32 12.51 8.03
CA LEU A 18 12.86 11.17 8.45
C LEU A 18 11.41 11.17 8.98
N ILE A 19 10.93 12.28 9.54
CA ILE A 19 9.55 12.44 10.02
C ILE A 19 8.60 12.87 8.89
N ALA A 20 9.12 13.52 7.84
CA ALA A 20 8.32 14.00 6.71
C ALA A 20 7.97 12.92 5.65
N ASN A 21 8.42 11.68 5.81
CA ASN A 21 8.14 10.57 4.89
C ASN A 21 7.39 9.36 5.51
N PRO A 22 6.38 9.51 6.38
CA PRO A 22 5.60 8.35 6.84
C PRO A 22 4.51 7.89 5.85
N LEU A 23 4.29 8.61 4.74
CA LEU A 23 3.13 8.38 3.88
C LEU A 23 3.31 7.29 2.81
N PHE A 24 4.51 6.70 2.67
CA PHE A 24 4.81 5.84 1.51
C PHE A 24 5.47 4.50 1.84
N ALA A 25 5.52 4.10 3.12
CA ALA A 25 6.00 2.77 3.52
C ALA A 25 4.97 1.64 3.23
N CYS A 26 3.79 1.99 2.68
CA CYS A 26 2.64 1.11 2.64
C CYS A 26 2.79 -0.12 1.74
N ASP A 27 3.35 0.07 0.55
CA ASP A 27 3.38 -1.01 -0.44
C ASP A 27 4.49 -2.02 -0.19
N ASP A 28 5.64 -1.57 0.32
CA ASP A 28 6.76 -2.45 0.66
C ASP A 28 6.39 -3.48 1.74
N THR A 29 5.58 -3.07 2.72
CA THR A 29 5.17 -3.94 3.80
C THR A 29 4.17 -4.99 3.34
N LEU A 30 3.24 -4.65 2.44
CA LEU A 30 2.30 -5.61 1.86
C LEU A 30 3.04 -6.69 1.07
N VAL A 31 4.01 -6.29 0.24
CA VAL A 31 4.83 -7.24 -0.50
C VAL A 31 5.68 -8.11 0.42
N MET A 32 6.24 -7.54 1.50
CA MET A 32 6.95 -8.32 2.53
C MET A 32 6.07 -9.36 3.20
N LEU A 33 4.80 -9.02 3.51
CA LEU A 33 3.80 -9.94 4.03
C LEU A 33 3.57 -11.13 3.12
N LEU A 34 3.37 -10.83 1.86
CA LEU A 34 2.97 -11.80 0.85
C LEU A 34 4.15 -12.72 0.48
N THR A 35 5.37 -12.22 0.64
CA THR A 35 6.61 -12.93 0.31
C THR A 35 7.40 -13.36 1.55
N ALA A 36 6.81 -13.30 2.77
CA ALA A 36 7.51 -13.54 4.04
C ALA A 36 8.20 -14.91 4.14
N LYS A 37 7.75 -15.92 3.39
CA LYS A 37 8.46 -17.21 3.29
C LYS A 37 9.86 -17.04 2.67
N ASN A 38 10.11 -16.00 1.85
CA ASN A 38 11.42 -15.67 1.33
C ASN A 38 11.53 -14.20 0.89
N PRO A 39 11.66 -13.23 1.83
CA PRO A 39 11.70 -11.80 1.53
C PRO A 39 12.93 -11.40 0.71
N THR A 40 13.93 -12.26 0.64
CA THR A 40 15.16 -12.05 -0.14
C THR A 40 15.11 -12.68 -1.53
N SER A 41 14.02 -13.37 -1.88
CA SER A 41 13.88 -13.97 -3.21
C SER A 41 13.95 -12.93 -4.32
N GLU A 42 14.38 -13.35 -5.50
CA GLU A 42 14.39 -12.48 -6.68
C GLU A 42 13.01 -11.99 -7.06
N PHE A 43 12.00 -12.83 -6.83
CA PHE A 43 10.60 -12.46 -7.03
C PHE A 43 10.19 -11.32 -6.10
N SER A 44 10.43 -11.48 -4.78
CA SER A 44 10.14 -10.46 -3.78
C SER A 44 10.81 -9.12 -4.10
N LYS A 45 12.08 -9.14 -4.53
CA LYS A 45 12.80 -7.94 -4.93
C LYS A 45 12.20 -7.29 -6.17
N SER A 46 11.86 -8.09 -7.18
CA SER A 46 11.34 -7.58 -8.46
C SER A 46 9.96 -6.95 -8.29
N ILE A 47 9.05 -7.60 -7.55
CA ILE A 47 7.71 -7.07 -7.30
C ILE A 47 7.76 -5.80 -6.45
N ARG A 48 8.67 -5.75 -5.46
CA ARG A 48 8.90 -4.55 -4.64
C ARG A 48 9.37 -3.37 -5.47
N THR A 49 10.32 -3.60 -6.39
CA THR A 49 10.80 -2.56 -7.32
C THR A 49 9.64 -2.00 -8.15
N PHE A 50 8.78 -2.88 -8.66
CA PHE A 50 7.61 -2.45 -9.43
C PHE A 50 6.61 -1.66 -8.57
N MET A 51 6.26 -2.15 -7.38
CA MET A 51 5.35 -1.47 -6.45
C MET A 51 5.88 -0.08 -6.05
N ASN A 52 7.18 0.03 -5.75
CA ASN A 52 7.79 1.33 -5.45
C ASN A 52 7.65 2.32 -6.61
N SER A 53 7.83 1.87 -7.85
CA SER A 53 7.67 2.74 -9.02
C SER A 53 6.22 3.22 -9.19
N LEU A 54 5.23 2.37 -8.90
CA LEU A 54 3.82 2.74 -8.86
C LEU A 54 3.52 3.78 -7.79
N THR A 55 4.03 3.57 -6.58
CA THR A 55 3.86 4.51 -5.46
C THR A 55 4.44 5.88 -5.77
N VAL A 56 5.66 5.91 -6.35
CA VAL A 56 6.30 7.18 -6.77
C VAL A 56 5.45 7.90 -7.82
N LEU A 57 4.96 7.18 -8.83
CA LEU A 57 4.08 7.76 -9.86
C LEU A 57 2.77 8.28 -9.25
N GLY A 58 2.08 7.46 -8.46
CA GLY A 58 0.80 7.83 -7.83
C GLY A 58 0.92 9.07 -6.94
N THR A 59 1.99 9.14 -6.14
CA THR A 59 2.33 10.29 -5.31
C THR A 59 2.58 11.54 -6.13
N SER A 60 3.42 11.42 -7.16
CA SER A 60 3.76 12.55 -8.02
C SER A 60 2.51 13.11 -8.72
N LEU A 61 1.63 12.24 -9.21
CA LEU A 61 0.38 12.65 -9.87
C LEU A 61 -0.56 13.43 -8.92
N LYS A 62 -0.57 13.10 -7.63
CA LYS A 62 -1.49 13.71 -6.65
C LYS A 62 -0.91 14.96 -6.00
N TYR A 63 0.34 14.90 -5.56
CA TYR A 63 0.91 15.90 -4.64
C TYR A 63 1.99 16.78 -5.25
N ASN A 64 2.55 16.40 -6.40
CA ASN A 64 3.65 17.10 -7.05
C ASN A 64 3.28 17.49 -8.49
N PRO A 65 2.36 18.46 -8.69
CA PRO A 65 1.98 18.89 -10.03
C PRO A 65 3.19 19.35 -10.84
N LYS A 66 3.35 18.81 -12.04
CA LYS A 66 4.43 19.17 -12.97
C LYS A 66 3.99 18.99 -14.41
N ASP A 67 4.77 19.57 -15.34
CA ASP A 67 4.44 19.57 -16.76
C ASP A 67 4.57 18.18 -17.40
N SER A 68 5.48 17.35 -16.90
CA SER A 68 5.72 16.00 -17.39
C SER A 68 5.98 15.03 -16.23
N TYR A 69 5.50 13.81 -16.39
CA TYR A 69 5.74 12.65 -15.54
C TYR A 69 6.52 11.54 -16.25
N ASP A 70 7.19 11.87 -17.35
CA ASP A 70 7.93 10.89 -18.16
C ASP A 70 8.93 10.06 -17.35
N PRO A 71 9.72 10.63 -16.41
CA PRO A 71 10.65 9.83 -15.61
C PRO A 71 9.97 8.77 -14.75
N GLU A 72 8.82 9.11 -14.13
CA GLU A 72 8.06 8.16 -13.30
C GLU A 72 7.39 7.08 -14.15
N ILE A 73 6.85 7.45 -15.31
CA ILE A 73 6.27 6.51 -16.27
C ILE A 73 7.35 5.55 -16.80
N GLU A 74 8.49 6.05 -17.19
CA GLU A 74 9.59 5.20 -17.68
C GLU A 74 10.13 4.26 -16.58
N SER A 75 10.21 4.76 -15.34
CA SER A 75 10.59 3.92 -14.18
C SER A 75 9.59 2.78 -13.96
N MET A 76 8.28 3.08 -13.97
CA MET A 76 7.21 2.09 -13.84
C MET A 76 7.25 1.06 -14.99
N LEU A 77 7.38 1.52 -16.23
CA LEU A 77 7.45 0.65 -17.41
C LEU A 77 8.67 -0.26 -17.36
N SER A 78 9.84 0.27 -17.01
CA SER A 78 11.08 -0.49 -16.90
C SER A 78 10.97 -1.58 -15.84
N ALA A 79 10.47 -1.24 -14.65
CA ALA A 79 10.26 -2.19 -13.56
C ALA A 79 9.26 -3.29 -13.95
N TRP A 80 8.16 -2.94 -14.62
CA TRP A 80 7.21 -3.92 -15.16
C TRP A 80 7.82 -4.82 -16.23
N MET A 81 8.59 -4.26 -17.16
CA MET A 81 9.24 -5.04 -18.22
C MET A 81 10.23 -6.06 -17.64
N GLU A 82 11.03 -5.68 -16.65
CA GLU A 82 11.94 -6.59 -15.97
C GLU A 82 11.19 -7.70 -15.23
N PHE A 83 10.11 -7.35 -14.51
CA PHE A 83 9.26 -8.30 -13.81
C PHE A 83 8.60 -9.27 -14.79
N SER A 84 7.92 -8.75 -15.82
CA SER A 84 7.18 -9.56 -16.78
C SER A 84 8.08 -10.47 -17.61
N LYS A 85 9.29 -10.01 -17.98
CA LYS A 85 10.28 -10.83 -18.69
C LYS A 85 10.67 -12.08 -17.91
N LYS A 86 10.75 -11.99 -16.57
CA LYS A 86 11.10 -13.11 -15.72
C LYS A 86 9.92 -14.05 -15.46
N TYR A 87 8.74 -13.49 -15.21
CA TYR A 87 7.65 -14.21 -14.58
C TYR A 87 6.37 -14.37 -15.43
N MET A 88 6.28 -13.77 -16.63
CA MET A 88 5.10 -13.88 -17.47
C MET A 88 4.69 -15.32 -17.75
N THR A 89 5.64 -16.13 -18.22
CA THR A 89 5.44 -17.54 -18.60
C THR A 89 5.96 -18.53 -17.58
N ASN A 90 6.78 -18.06 -16.64
CA ASN A 90 7.38 -18.88 -15.57
C ASN A 90 6.98 -18.26 -14.22
N PRO A 91 5.78 -18.59 -13.70
CA PRO A 91 5.37 -18.09 -12.40
C PRO A 91 6.39 -18.46 -11.33
N PRO A 92 6.62 -17.59 -10.32
CA PRO A 92 7.49 -17.91 -9.21
C PRO A 92 6.91 -19.10 -8.43
N GLU A 93 7.74 -19.75 -7.59
CA GLU A 93 7.31 -20.91 -6.80
C GLU A 93 6.06 -20.57 -5.95
N GLU A 94 5.99 -19.35 -5.44
CA GLU A 94 4.87 -18.83 -4.65
C GLU A 94 3.55 -18.81 -5.42
N ALA A 95 3.58 -18.60 -6.73
CA ALA A 95 2.40 -18.52 -7.61
C ALA A 95 2.28 -19.70 -8.59
N LYS A 96 3.05 -20.75 -8.41
CA LYS A 96 3.11 -21.92 -9.31
C LYS A 96 1.76 -22.60 -9.56
N ASN A 97 0.88 -22.54 -8.57
CA ASN A 97 -0.45 -23.15 -8.64
C ASN A 97 -1.54 -22.16 -9.09
N ASP A 98 -1.21 -20.93 -9.39
CA ASP A 98 -2.17 -19.94 -9.86
C ASP A 98 -2.50 -20.15 -11.34
N ARG A 99 -3.67 -20.73 -11.60
CA ARG A 99 -4.15 -21.00 -12.96
C ARG A 99 -4.44 -19.73 -13.77
N HIS A 100 -4.60 -18.60 -13.10
CA HIS A 100 -4.90 -17.30 -13.69
C HIS A 100 -3.68 -16.40 -13.81
N TRP A 101 -2.48 -16.93 -13.51
CA TRP A 101 -1.24 -16.11 -13.48
C TRP A 101 -1.03 -15.29 -14.76
N VAL A 102 -1.09 -15.92 -15.93
CA VAL A 102 -0.87 -15.25 -17.22
C VAL A 102 -1.96 -14.20 -17.49
N GLU A 103 -3.20 -14.47 -17.13
CA GLU A 103 -4.33 -13.54 -17.25
C GLU A 103 -4.08 -12.31 -16.36
N LYS A 104 -3.74 -12.48 -15.09
CA LYS A 104 -3.39 -11.40 -14.16
C LYS A 104 -2.23 -10.55 -14.68
N MET A 105 -1.20 -11.19 -15.24
CA MET A 105 -0.07 -10.48 -15.85
C MET A 105 -0.49 -9.63 -17.07
N ASN A 106 -1.35 -10.16 -17.93
CA ASN A 106 -1.87 -9.43 -19.10
C ASN A 106 -2.76 -8.25 -18.66
N ASP A 107 -3.62 -8.44 -17.68
CA ASP A 107 -4.50 -7.39 -17.15
C ASP A 107 -3.66 -6.26 -16.52
N THR A 108 -2.60 -6.60 -15.81
CA THR A 108 -1.63 -5.63 -15.29
C THR A 108 -0.99 -4.81 -16.42
N ALA A 109 -0.50 -5.48 -17.46
CA ALA A 109 0.08 -4.80 -18.62
C ALA A 109 -0.91 -3.84 -19.31
N LYS A 110 -2.17 -4.25 -19.42
CA LYS A 110 -3.24 -3.41 -19.98
C LYS A 110 -3.49 -2.18 -19.12
N LYS A 111 -3.62 -2.33 -17.80
CA LYS A 111 -3.81 -1.21 -16.86
C LYS A 111 -2.63 -0.24 -16.89
N ILE A 112 -1.40 -0.72 -16.96
CA ILE A 112 -0.20 0.13 -17.14
C ILE A 112 -0.32 0.96 -18.44
N GLY A 113 -0.74 0.35 -19.52
CA GLY A 113 -0.96 1.05 -20.80
C GLY A 113 -2.05 2.12 -20.72
N GLU A 114 -3.12 1.87 -19.95
CA GLU A 114 -4.21 2.83 -19.71
C GLU A 114 -3.71 4.01 -18.85
N ILE A 115 -2.97 3.75 -17.77
CA ILE A 115 -2.35 4.80 -16.93
C ILE A 115 -1.46 5.70 -17.78
N ARG A 116 -0.59 5.12 -18.61
CA ARG A 116 0.28 5.89 -19.51
C ARG A 116 -0.52 6.80 -20.46
N LYS A 117 -1.61 6.30 -21.04
CA LYS A 117 -2.49 7.10 -21.91
C LYS A 117 -3.12 8.27 -21.16
N LEU A 118 -3.59 8.04 -19.93
CA LEU A 118 -4.20 9.08 -19.10
C LEU A 118 -3.17 10.17 -18.72
N VAL A 119 -1.94 9.80 -18.37
CA VAL A 119 -0.87 10.75 -18.09
C VAL A 119 -0.55 11.58 -19.32
N ASN A 120 -0.37 10.95 -20.49
CA ASN A 120 -0.11 11.66 -21.76
C ASN A 120 -1.28 12.57 -22.16
N GLY A 121 -2.51 12.20 -21.82
CA GLY A 121 -3.72 13.01 -22.00
C GLY A 121 -3.90 14.10 -20.94
N LYS A 122 -2.99 14.23 -19.99
CA LYS A 122 -3.06 15.16 -18.84
C LYS A 122 -4.29 14.94 -17.94
N GLU A 123 -4.83 13.71 -17.92
CA GLU A 123 -5.94 13.30 -17.04
C GLU A 123 -5.39 12.76 -15.71
N PHE A 124 -4.64 13.60 -14.98
CA PHE A 124 -3.78 13.18 -13.86
C PHE A 124 -4.56 12.55 -12.71
N LEU A 125 -5.76 13.04 -12.37
CA LEU A 125 -6.59 12.43 -11.33
C LEU A 125 -7.06 11.03 -11.73
N LYS A 126 -7.45 10.83 -12.99
CA LYS A 126 -7.82 9.50 -13.48
C LYS A 126 -6.62 8.56 -13.53
N ALA A 127 -5.45 9.08 -13.91
CA ALA A 127 -4.21 8.32 -13.89
C ALA A 127 -3.84 7.88 -12.45
N HIS A 128 -3.96 8.78 -11.46
CA HIS A 128 -3.77 8.47 -10.05
C HIS A 128 -4.73 7.36 -9.58
N ASN A 129 -6.03 7.49 -9.91
CA ASN A 129 -7.01 6.43 -9.61
C ASN A 129 -6.65 5.08 -10.26
N GLY A 130 -6.14 5.12 -11.50
CA GLY A 130 -5.65 3.92 -12.19
C GLY A 130 -4.46 3.27 -11.47
N VAL A 131 -3.55 4.08 -10.90
CA VAL A 131 -2.44 3.56 -10.08
C VAL A 131 -2.97 2.86 -8.82
N LEU A 132 -3.95 3.44 -8.11
CA LEU A 132 -4.56 2.81 -6.94
C LEU A 132 -5.23 1.47 -7.29
N GLU A 133 -5.97 1.43 -8.41
CA GLU A 133 -6.61 0.19 -8.90
C GLU A 133 -5.57 -0.86 -9.29
N LEU A 134 -4.47 -0.45 -9.91
CA LEU A 134 -3.39 -1.35 -10.28
C LEU A 134 -2.70 -1.93 -9.05
N SER A 135 -2.45 -1.13 -8.02
CA SER A 135 -1.89 -1.61 -6.74
C SER A 135 -2.78 -2.69 -6.12
N ASN A 136 -4.11 -2.51 -6.13
CA ASN A 136 -5.05 -3.54 -5.66
C ASN A 136 -4.98 -4.82 -6.52
N THR A 137 -4.85 -4.69 -7.84
CA THR A 137 -4.74 -5.83 -8.77
C THR A 137 -3.50 -6.67 -8.46
N ILE A 138 -2.37 -6.02 -8.13
CA ILE A 138 -1.13 -6.73 -7.78
C ILE A 138 -1.30 -7.51 -6.47
N GLY A 139 -2.06 -7.01 -5.50
CA GLY A 139 -2.43 -7.76 -4.30
C GLY A 139 -3.05 -9.13 -4.64
N SER A 140 -3.86 -9.23 -5.69
CA SER A 140 -4.47 -10.49 -6.12
C SER A 140 -3.48 -11.54 -6.66
N PHE A 141 -2.25 -11.16 -7.01
CA PHE A 141 -1.20 -12.12 -7.43
C PHE A 141 -0.83 -13.09 -6.33
N PHE A 142 -1.12 -12.75 -5.11
CA PHE A 142 -0.72 -13.50 -3.92
C PHE A 142 -1.86 -14.28 -3.29
N GLU A 143 -3.08 -14.21 -3.82
CA GLU A 143 -4.22 -14.98 -3.32
C GLU A 143 -3.97 -16.51 -3.33
N ALA A 144 -3.15 -16.99 -4.28
CA ALA A 144 -2.80 -18.40 -4.40
C ALA A 144 -1.68 -18.85 -3.44
N VAL A 145 -1.05 -17.93 -2.71
CA VAL A 145 0.12 -18.22 -1.86
C VAL A 145 -0.24 -18.82 -0.49
N GLY A 146 -1.54 -19.05 -0.22
CA GLY A 146 -1.97 -19.67 1.04
C GLY A 146 -1.68 -18.78 2.26
N ILE A 147 -2.04 -17.52 2.15
CA ILE A 147 -1.94 -16.54 3.24
C ILE A 147 -2.96 -16.90 4.31
N SER A 148 -2.57 -16.84 5.60
CA SER A 148 -3.50 -17.07 6.71
C SER A 148 -4.65 -16.06 6.67
N ASP A 149 -5.83 -16.46 7.17
CA ASP A 149 -7.03 -15.60 7.20
C ASP A 149 -6.74 -14.25 7.89
N GLU A 150 -5.89 -14.25 8.91
CA GLU A 150 -5.44 -13.06 9.62
C GLU A 150 -4.67 -12.10 8.73
N LYS A 151 -3.75 -12.61 7.90
CA LYS A 151 -2.98 -11.79 6.94
C LYS A 151 -3.83 -11.32 5.77
N GLN A 152 -4.83 -12.10 5.38
CA GLN A 152 -5.79 -11.73 4.34
C GLN A 152 -6.53 -10.42 4.69
N VAL A 153 -6.83 -10.18 5.96
CA VAL A 153 -7.45 -8.93 6.43
C VAL A 153 -6.60 -7.71 6.04
N PHE A 154 -5.28 -7.79 6.17
CA PHE A 154 -4.40 -6.66 5.83
C PHE A 154 -4.45 -6.32 4.33
N ILE A 155 -4.55 -7.34 3.47
CA ILE A 155 -4.67 -7.15 2.03
C ILE A 155 -6.00 -6.48 1.70
N THR A 156 -7.09 -7.02 2.25
CA THR A 156 -8.45 -6.53 2.00
C THR A 156 -8.62 -5.09 2.48
N VAL A 157 -8.18 -4.78 3.69
CA VAL A 157 -8.28 -3.41 4.25
C VAL A 157 -7.41 -2.43 3.46
N SER A 158 -6.20 -2.82 3.04
CA SER A 158 -5.36 -1.96 2.19
C SER A 158 -6.03 -1.64 0.85
N ALA A 159 -6.63 -2.63 0.20
CA ALA A 159 -7.37 -2.44 -1.04
C ALA A 159 -8.61 -1.54 -0.82
N ASP A 160 -9.35 -1.75 0.25
CA ASP A 160 -10.53 -0.94 0.58
C ASP A 160 -10.16 0.50 0.95
N LEU A 161 -9.00 0.74 1.57
CA LEU A 161 -8.47 2.09 1.81
C LEU A 161 -8.09 2.81 0.51
N ASN A 162 -7.52 2.11 -0.46
CA ASN A 162 -7.24 2.66 -1.79
C ASN A 162 -8.54 3.04 -2.51
N ASP A 163 -9.54 2.16 -2.47
CA ASP A 163 -10.87 2.43 -3.04
C ASP A 163 -11.56 3.60 -2.33
N LEU A 164 -11.51 3.65 -1.00
CA LEU A 164 -12.08 4.75 -0.20
C LEU A 164 -11.48 6.09 -0.62
N GLN A 165 -10.16 6.16 -0.76
CA GLN A 165 -9.48 7.38 -1.19
C GLN A 165 -9.98 7.82 -2.57
N ARG A 166 -10.05 6.90 -3.54
CA ARG A 166 -10.56 7.17 -4.88
C ARG A 166 -12.02 7.66 -4.86
N LEU A 167 -12.87 7.05 -4.05
CA LEU A 167 -14.28 7.42 -3.93
C LEU A 167 -14.45 8.83 -3.34
N VAL A 168 -13.66 9.18 -2.32
CA VAL A 168 -13.66 10.52 -1.70
C VAL A 168 -13.21 11.57 -2.71
N GLU A 169 -12.11 11.34 -3.43
CA GLU A 169 -11.60 12.24 -4.47
C GLU A 169 -12.63 12.50 -5.58
N ASN A 170 -13.42 11.50 -5.92
CA ASN A 170 -14.50 11.61 -6.91
C ASN A 170 -15.86 12.05 -6.30
N LYS A 171 -15.90 12.42 -5.02
CA LYS A 171 -17.11 12.85 -4.30
C LYS A 171 -18.24 11.81 -4.26
N LEU A 172 -17.90 10.52 -4.35
CA LEU A 172 -18.84 9.40 -4.29
C LEU A 172 -19.08 8.99 -2.84
N TYR A 173 -19.62 9.89 -2.04
CA TYR A 173 -19.71 9.75 -0.57
C TYR A 173 -20.58 8.59 -0.11
N LYS A 174 -21.62 8.22 -0.88
CA LYS A 174 -22.46 7.06 -0.56
C LYS A 174 -21.64 5.77 -0.62
N ASP A 175 -20.85 5.61 -1.69
CA ASP A 175 -20.01 4.43 -1.89
C ASP A 175 -18.83 4.42 -0.91
N SER A 176 -18.31 5.61 -0.55
CA SER A 176 -17.30 5.76 0.50
C SER A 176 -17.77 5.20 1.84
N LYS A 177 -19.03 5.44 2.23
CA LYS A 177 -19.63 4.88 3.46
C LYS A 177 -19.70 3.35 3.40
N GLY A 178 -20.03 2.79 2.23
CA GLY A 178 -20.02 1.33 2.02
C GLY A 178 -18.63 0.72 2.23
N LYS A 179 -17.59 1.37 1.71
CA LYS A 179 -16.20 0.93 1.93
C LYS A 179 -15.76 1.04 3.39
N LEU A 180 -16.10 2.12 4.09
CA LEU A 180 -15.84 2.27 5.53
C LEU A 180 -16.49 1.15 6.35
N ALA A 181 -17.72 0.74 6.01
CA ALA A 181 -18.40 -0.37 6.68
C ALA A 181 -17.65 -1.71 6.49
N ASN A 182 -17.09 -1.95 5.31
CA ASN A 182 -16.26 -3.13 5.06
C ASN A 182 -14.97 -3.09 5.88
N ILE A 183 -14.23 -1.97 5.86
CA ILE A 183 -13.02 -1.78 6.65
C ILE A 183 -13.29 -2.00 8.14
N GLN A 184 -14.38 -1.44 8.67
CA GLN A 184 -14.78 -1.61 10.07
C GLN A 184 -15.04 -3.08 10.40
N LYS A 185 -15.81 -3.78 9.55
CA LYS A 185 -16.10 -5.20 9.71
C LYS A 185 -14.84 -6.05 9.73
N ASP A 186 -13.89 -5.77 8.84
CA ASP A 186 -12.65 -6.53 8.73
C ASP A 186 -11.73 -6.28 9.94
N LEU A 187 -11.64 -5.03 10.43
CA LEU A 187 -10.93 -4.72 11.67
C LEU A 187 -11.58 -5.37 12.91
N ASP A 188 -12.91 -5.44 12.96
CA ASP A 188 -13.62 -6.11 14.06
C ASP A 188 -13.43 -7.64 14.01
N ASN A 189 -13.33 -8.22 12.83
CA ASN A 189 -12.96 -9.62 12.67
C ASN A 189 -11.51 -9.86 13.11
N PHE A 190 -10.59 -9.00 12.71
CA PHE A 190 -9.19 -9.08 13.11
C PHE A 190 -9.00 -9.09 14.63
N LYS A 191 -9.74 -8.25 15.38
CA LYS A 191 -9.69 -8.20 16.86
C LYS A 191 -10.00 -9.54 17.53
N LYS A 192 -10.66 -10.46 16.85
CA LYS A 192 -10.99 -11.80 17.41
C LYS A 192 -9.79 -12.75 17.47
N TYR A 193 -8.75 -12.48 16.70
CA TYR A 193 -7.62 -13.37 16.49
C TYR A 193 -6.29 -12.78 16.96
N THR A 194 -6.29 -11.61 17.59
CA THR A 194 -5.07 -10.87 17.87
C THR A 194 -4.85 -10.58 19.36
N SER A 195 -3.66 -10.13 19.74
CA SER A 195 -3.27 -9.79 21.10
C SER A 195 -4.02 -8.59 21.68
N GLU A 196 -4.07 -8.44 23.01
CA GLU A 196 -4.71 -7.27 23.65
C GLU A 196 -4.08 -5.94 23.22
N GLU A 197 -2.76 -5.91 23.01
CA GLU A 197 -2.05 -4.72 22.55
C GLU A 197 -2.48 -4.33 21.12
N ASP A 198 -2.63 -5.32 20.25
CA ASP A 198 -3.06 -5.12 18.88
C ASP A 198 -4.54 -4.74 18.79
N ILE A 199 -5.38 -5.27 19.69
CA ILE A 199 -6.78 -4.85 19.87
C ILE A 199 -6.85 -3.35 20.17
N SER A 200 -5.98 -2.82 21.04
CA SER A 200 -5.93 -1.40 21.36
C SER A 200 -5.62 -0.55 20.13
N SER A 201 -4.63 -0.96 19.34
CA SER A 201 -4.26 -0.25 18.10
C SER A 201 -5.33 -0.35 17.03
N ALA A 202 -5.92 -1.52 16.83
CA ALA A 202 -7.06 -1.71 15.92
C ALA A 202 -8.26 -0.85 16.35
N SER A 203 -8.48 -0.67 17.66
CA SER A 203 -9.54 0.19 18.19
C SER A 203 -9.26 1.67 17.94
N ASN A 204 -8.01 2.11 17.98
CA ASN A 204 -7.63 3.48 17.61
C ASN A 204 -7.83 3.73 16.11
N THR A 205 -7.49 2.77 15.26
CA THR A 205 -7.78 2.83 13.82
C THR A 205 -9.29 2.92 13.57
N ALA A 206 -10.10 2.14 14.30
CA ALA A 206 -11.56 2.18 14.20
C ALA A 206 -12.16 3.56 14.56
N LYS A 207 -11.62 4.27 15.55
CA LYS A 207 -12.06 5.65 15.88
C LYS A 207 -11.85 6.63 14.72
N LEU A 208 -10.85 6.42 13.89
CA LEU A 208 -10.63 7.23 12.69
C LEU A 208 -11.68 6.95 11.62
N ILE A 209 -12.22 5.73 11.55
CA ILE A 209 -13.37 5.42 10.69
C ILE A 209 -14.58 6.27 11.09
N ASP A 210 -14.90 6.37 12.38
CA ASP A 210 -15.98 7.22 12.86
C ASP A 210 -15.76 8.68 12.47
N SER A 211 -14.51 9.15 12.52
CA SER A 211 -14.16 10.51 12.09
C SER A 211 -14.39 10.74 10.60
N VAL A 212 -14.11 9.73 9.76
CA VAL A 212 -14.41 9.80 8.31
C VAL A 212 -15.93 9.80 8.09
N TYR A 213 -16.68 8.95 8.79
CA TYR A 213 -18.15 8.96 8.72
C TYR A 213 -18.73 10.34 9.05
N GLN A 214 -18.29 10.95 10.15
CA GLN A 214 -18.75 12.29 10.55
C GLN A 214 -18.43 13.34 9.48
N ALA A 215 -17.24 13.31 8.89
CA ALA A 215 -16.86 14.24 7.84
C ALA A 215 -17.71 14.05 6.55
N LEU A 216 -18.03 12.80 6.20
CA LEU A 216 -18.92 12.48 5.08
C LEU A 216 -20.37 12.91 5.36
N ASP A 217 -20.87 12.73 6.59
CA ASP A 217 -22.22 13.12 6.99
C ASP A 217 -22.39 14.65 6.99
N ASN A 218 -21.34 15.37 7.41
CA ASN A 218 -21.30 16.84 7.39
C ASN A 218 -21.12 17.41 5.97
N ASN A 219 -20.91 16.58 4.95
CA ASN A 219 -20.53 16.99 3.61
C ASN A 219 -19.28 17.91 3.62
N ASP A 220 -18.30 17.58 4.45
CA ASP A 220 -17.03 18.32 4.51
C ASP A 220 -16.36 18.38 3.13
N PRO A 221 -15.54 19.39 2.84
CA PRO A 221 -14.77 19.46 1.60
C PRO A 221 -13.91 18.22 1.39
N PRO A 222 -13.75 17.73 0.14
CA PRO A 222 -12.95 16.52 -0.16
C PRO A 222 -11.55 16.56 0.42
N GLU A 223 -10.91 17.73 0.43
CA GLU A 223 -9.55 17.92 0.96
C GLU A 223 -9.49 17.65 2.48
N LYS A 224 -10.55 18.05 3.22
CA LYS A 224 -10.65 17.78 4.65
C LYS A 224 -10.88 16.29 4.92
N ILE A 225 -11.75 15.66 4.14
CA ILE A 225 -12.02 14.21 4.25
C ILE A 225 -10.74 13.43 3.91
N ASP A 226 -10.03 13.82 2.87
CA ASP A 226 -8.77 13.18 2.44
C ASP A 226 -7.69 13.19 3.53
N ILE A 227 -7.58 14.29 4.28
CA ILE A 227 -6.67 14.37 5.44
C ILE A 227 -7.04 13.31 6.50
N ILE A 228 -8.32 13.10 6.77
CA ILE A 228 -8.77 12.11 7.76
C ILE A 228 -8.56 10.69 7.23
N VAL A 229 -8.85 10.44 5.95
CA VAL A 229 -8.58 9.16 5.28
C VAL A 229 -7.08 8.84 5.29
N SER A 230 -6.22 9.83 5.06
CA SER A 230 -4.77 9.67 5.16
C SER A 230 -4.31 9.28 6.57
N LYS A 231 -4.91 9.87 7.62
CA LYS A 231 -4.65 9.48 9.02
C LYS A 231 -5.13 8.05 9.31
N LEU A 232 -6.29 7.67 8.80
CA LEU A 232 -6.81 6.31 8.92
C LEU A 232 -5.86 5.31 8.27
N ARG A 233 -5.37 5.61 7.07
CA ARG A 233 -4.37 4.80 6.38
C ARG A 233 -3.09 4.67 7.20
N THR A 234 -2.51 5.77 7.67
CA THR A 234 -1.28 5.75 8.49
C THR A 234 -1.46 4.89 9.73
N SER A 235 -2.57 5.05 10.45
CA SER A 235 -2.85 4.25 11.66
C SER A 235 -2.97 2.75 11.35
N PHE A 236 -3.59 2.40 10.23
CA PHE A 236 -3.69 1.02 9.77
C PHE A 236 -2.31 0.45 9.38
N GLU A 237 -1.48 1.23 8.70
CA GLU A 237 -0.13 0.82 8.32
C GLU A 237 0.79 0.60 9.53
N GLU A 238 0.67 1.43 10.55
CA GLU A 238 1.40 1.26 11.81
C GLU A 238 0.99 -0.04 12.50
N LEU A 239 -0.32 -0.34 12.58
CA LEU A 239 -0.85 -1.60 13.11
C LEU A 239 -0.28 -2.80 12.34
N ARG A 240 -0.40 -2.77 11.01
CA ARG A 240 0.09 -3.81 10.11
C ARG A 240 1.58 -4.05 10.28
N SER A 241 2.37 -2.99 10.21
CA SER A 241 3.85 -3.07 10.30
C SER A 241 4.30 -3.66 11.63
N ARG A 242 3.65 -3.29 12.74
CA ARG A 242 3.98 -3.82 14.06
C ARG A 242 3.75 -5.32 14.13
N ILE A 243 2.59 -5.81 13.70
CA ILE A 243 2.24 -7.23 13.74
C ILE A 243 3.21 -8.06 12.92
N LEU A 244 3.57 -7.58 11.74
CA LEU A 244 4.51 -8.26 10.86
C LEU A 244 5.92 -8.32 11.42
N MET A 245 6.37 -7.23 12.05
CA MET A 245 7.67 -7.20 12.70
C MET A 245 7.74 -8.18 13.88
N GLN A 246 6.67 -8.29 14.67
CA GLN A 246 6.60 -9.24 15.78
C GLN A 246 6.71 -10.69 15.30
N GLU A 247 6.01 -11.06 14.25
CA GLU A 247 6.11 -12.41 13.66
C GLU A 247 7.54 -12.69 13.16
N TRP A 248 8.14 -11.75 12.47
CA TRP A 248 9.46 -11.92 11.89
C TRP A 248 10.54 -12.16 12.96
N PHE A 249 10.50 -11.41 14.05
CA PHE A 249 11.43 -11.61 15.17
C PHE A 249 11.16 -12.90 15.94
N SER A 250 9.92 -13.40 15.99
CA SER A 250 9.61 -14.67 16.64
C SER A 250 10.09 -15.88 15.84
N GLU A 251 10.02 -15.85 14.50
CA GLU A 251 10.53 -16.89 13.61
C GLU A 251 12.06 -16.98 13.63
N GLU A 252 12.77 -15.85 13.69
CA GLU A 252 14.23 -15.80 13.74
C GLU A 252 14.78 -16.39 15.05
N ASN A 253 14.08 -16.22 16.15
CA ASN A 253 14.43 -16.81 17.44
C ASN A 253 14.16 -18.33 17.49
N SER A 254 13.08 -18.81 16.87
CA SER A 254 12.75 -20.23 16.81
C SER A 254 13.74 -21.05 15.97
N GLN A 255 14.43 -20.45 15.01
CA GLN A 255 15.47 -21.09 14.21
C GLN A 255 16.82 -21.17 14.93
N LYS A 256 17.08 -20.30 15.91
CA LYS A 256 18.32 -20.32 16.70
C LYS A 256 18.32 -21.33 17.83
N ASP A 257 17.14 -21.71 18.33
CA ASP A 257 17.01 -22.70 19.43
C ASP A 257 16.92 -24.14 18.92
N GLY A 258 16.99 -24.36 17.61
CA GLY A 258 16.92 -25.68 16.95
C GLY A 258 18.27 -26.24 16.48
N ILE A 259 19.39 -25.66 16.91
CA ILE A 259 20.78 -26.14 16.71
C ILE A 259 21.37 -26.50 18.09
#